data_2dae8e8bdcbf9866bbccbe85d81b7c7e
#
_entry.id   2dae8e8bdcbf9866bbccbe85d81b7c7e
#
_cell.length_a   1.000
_cell.length_b   1.000
_cell.length_c   1.000
_cell.angle_alpha   90.00
_cell.angle_beta   90.00
_cell.angle_gamma   90.00
#
_symmetry.space_group_name_H-M   'P 1'
#
loop_
_entity.id
_entity.type
_entity.pdbx_description
1 polymer ?
#
loop_
_entity_poly.entity_id
_entity_poly.type
_entity_poly.pdbx_seq_one_letter_code
_entity_poly.pdbx_strand_id
1 'polypeptide(L)'
;KYDFPWLDKAVALAAKYDLKVIMCTSTATPPVWLSRKYPEILIKNENGTVLDHGARQHASFASPVYRELAYKMIEKLAQHYGNDSRIIGWQLDNEPAVQFDYNPKAELAFRDFLREKYHHDIKALNDAWGTAFWSEVYSSFDEITLPKTAQMFMNHHQILDYRRFAASQTNDFLNEQCLLIKKYAKNQWVTTNYIPNYEEGHIGGSPALDFQSYTRYMVYGDNEGIGRRGYRVGNPLRIAFANDFFRPIQGTYGVMELQPGQVNWGSINPQPLPGAVRLWMWSVFAGGGDFICTYRYRQPLYGTEQYHYGIVGTDGTTVTPGGREYEPVSYTHLR
;
A
#
# COMPACT_ATOMS: atom_id res chain seq x y z
N LYS A 1 13.00 8.76 -21.26
CA LYS A 1 14.03 9.60 -20.64
C LYS A 1 13.65 9.80 -19.19
N TYR A 2 14.58 9.59 -18.27
CA TYR A 2 14.41 9.92 -16.85
C TYR A 2 15.01 11.32 -16.63
N ASP A 3 14.30 12.13 -15.83
CA ASP A 3 14.62 13.55 -15.62
C ASP A 3 14.32 13.91 -14.17
N PHE A 4 15.32 14.39 -13.44
CA PHE A 4 15.23 14.62 -11.99
C PHE A 4 15.30 16.08 -11.52
N PRO A 5 15.57 17.13 -12.34
CA PRO A 5 15.79 18.50 -11.87
C PRO A 5 14.70 19.05 -10.99
N TRP A 6 13.42 18.70 -11.25
CA TRP A 6 12.30 19.11 -10.39
C TRP A 6 12.40 18.47 -9.00
N LEU A 7 12.69 17.17 -8.95
CA LEU A 7 12.80 16.42 -7.71
C LEU A 7 14.08 16.82 -6.94
N ASP A 8 15.20 17.05 -7.65
CA ASP A 8 16.44 17.61 -7.07
C ASP A 8 16.20 18.94 -6.38
N LYS A 9 15.41 19.81 -7.02
CA LYS A 9 15.04 21.11 -6.45
C LYS A 9 14.17 20.92 -5.19
N ALA A 10 13.25 19.97 -5.17
CA ALA A 10 12.42 19.68 -4.01
C ALA A 10 13.26 19.17 -2.83
N VAL A 11 14.18 18.21 -3.09
CA VAL A 11 15.12 17.69 -2.09
C VAL A 11 16.04 18.78 -1.54
N ALA A 12 16.58 19.64 -2.42
CA ALA A 12 17.41 20.75 -2.01
C ALA A 12 16.65 21.78 -1.16
N LEU A 13 15.38 22.03 -1.49
CA LEU A 13 14.52 22.93 -0.72
C LEU A 13 14.20 22.35 0.67
N ALA A 14 13.90 21.07 0.77
CA ALA A 14 13.71 20.40 2.04
C ALA A 14 14.94 20.54 2.93
N ALA A 15 16.13 20.23 2.39
CA ALA A 15 17.41 20.35 3.11
C ALA A 15 17.71 21.78 3.56
N LYS A 16 17.35 22.79 2.75
CA LYS A 16 17.51 24.21 3.13
C LYS A 16 16.77 24.56 4.42
N TYR A 17 15.69 23.86 4.72
CA TYR A 17 14.87 24.04 5.93
C TYR A 17 15.11 22.92 6.96
N ASP A 18 16.24 22.22 6.88
CA ASP A 18 16.61 21.10 7.78
C ASP A 18 15.57 19.97 7.83
N LEU A 19 14.85 19.75 6.73
CA LEU A 19 13.90 18.65 6.58
C LEU A 19 14.58 17.47 5.92
N LYS A 20 14.36 16.28 6.45
CA LYS A 20 14.76 15.02 5.84
C LYS A 20 13.68 14.54 4.88
N VAL A 21 14.08 13.75 3.88
CA VAL A 21 13.19 13.28 2.83
C VAL A 21 13.04 11.76 2.89
N ILE A 22 11.81 11.29 2.79
CA ILE A 22 11.47 9.90 2.50
C ILE A 22 11.07 9.85 1.02
N MET A 23 11.83 9.11 0.21
CA MET A 23 11.58 9.00 -1.23
C MET A 23 10.51 7.94 -1.51
N CYS A 24 9.58 8.22 -2.43
CA CYS A 24 8.55 7.25 -2.83
C CYS A 24 8.82 6.67 -4.22
N THR A 25 8.51 5.38 -4.42
CA THR A 25 8.70 4.73 -5.73
C THR A 25 7.53 4.94 -6.71
N SER A 26 6.48 5.63 -6.35
CA SER A 26 5.35 6.06 -7.21
C SER A 26 4.78 5.00 -8.18
N THR A 27 4.96 3.71 -7.87
CA THR A 27 4.51 2.60 -8.74
C THR A 27 3.01 2.40 -8.73
N ALA A 28 2.31 2.83 -7.69
CA ALA A 28 0.84 2.75 -7.61
C ALA A 28 0.13 3.54 -8.71
N THR A 29 0.80 4.53 -9.32
CA THR A 29 0.20 5.44 -10.30
C THR A 29 0.96 5.42 -11.64
N PRO A 30 0.90 4.33 -12.41
CA PRO A 30 1.58 4.24 -13.68
C PRO A 30 1.04 5.31 -14.67
N PRO A 31 1.92 5.91 -15.51
CA PRO A 31 1.52 6.99 -16.40
C PRO A 31 0.59 6.50 -17.54
N VAL A 32 -0.25 7.39 -18.07
CA VAL A 32 -1.22 7.09 -19.14
C VAL A 32 -0.61 6.36 -20.33
N TRP A 33 0.59 6.79 -20.77
CA TRP A 33 1.23 6.16 -21.92
C TRP A 33 1.52 4.67 -21.71
N LEU A 34 1.74 4.23 -20.46
CA LEU A 34 2.06 2.86 -20.13
C LEU A 34 0.84 1.96 -20.34
N SER A 35 -0.31 2.32 -19.78
CA SER A 35 -1.55 1.56 -19.96
C SER A 35 -2.08 1.61 -21.40
N ARG A 36 -1.82 2.69 -22.12
CA ARG A 36 -2.23 2.80 -23.55
C ARG A 36 -1.32 2.01 -24.48
N LYS A 37 -0.03 1.94 -24.18
CA LYS A 37 0.93 1.17 -25.00
C LYS A 37 0.90 -0.33 -24.68
N TYR A 38 0.62 -0.68 -23.44
CA TYR A 38 0.61 -2.05 -22.93
C TYR A 38 -0.69 -2.34 -22.17
N PRO A 39 -1.85 -2.40 -22.87
CA PRO A 39 -3.15 -2.59 -22.19
C PRO A 39 -3.24 -3.93 -21.44
N GLU A 40 -2.39 -4.90 -21.78
CA GLU A 40 -2.30 -6.18 -21.09
C GLU A 40 -1.76 -6.12 -19.66
N ILE A 41 -1.25 -4.95 -19.23
CA ILE A 41 -0.84 -4.73 -17.84
C ILE A 41 -2.03 -4.47 -16.91
N LEU A 42 -3.19 -4.14 -17.46
CA LEU A 42 -4.34 -3.74 -16.66
C LEU A 42 -4.99 -4.93 -15.97
N ILE A 43 -5.35 -4.73 -14.71
CA ILE A 43 -6.10 -5.71 -13.92
C ILE A 43 -7.45 -5.96 -14.56
N LYS A 44 -7.87 -7.20 -14.57
CA LYS A 44 -9.20 -7.62 -14.99
C LYS A 44 -9.97 -8.17 -13.80
N ASN A 45 -11.15 -7.66 -13.57
CA ASN A 45 -12.03 -8.18 -12.53
C ASN A 45 -12.63 -9.54 -12.93
N GLU A 46 -13.18 -10.26 -11.96
CA GLU A 46 -13.81 -11.55 -12.14
C GLU A 46 -14.90 -11.57 -13.22
N ASN A 47 -15.70 -10.50 -13.31
CA ASN A 47 -16.76 -10.34 -14.32
C ASN A 47 -16.24 -9.98 -15.71
N GLY A 48 -14.93 -9.90 -15.90
CA GLY A 48 -14.30 -9.56 -17.17
C GLY A 48 -14.05 -8.06 -17.42
N THR A 49 -14.49 -7.18 -16.52
CA THR A 49 -14.23 -5.74 -16.64
C THR A 49 -12.74 -5.46 -16.42
N VAL A 50 -12.14 -4.73 -17.35
CA VAL A 50 -10.76 -4.26 -17.23
C VAL A 50 -10.74 -2.93 -16.49
N LEU A 51 -9.86 -2.78 -15.50
CA LEU A 51 -9.64 -1.51 -14.83
C LEU A 51 -8.95 -0.56 -15.80
N ASP A 52 -9.59 0.58 -16.10
CA ASP A 52 -8.98 1.59 -16.99
C ASP A 52 -8.06 2.53 -16.21
N HIS A 53 -7.23 3.26 -16.95
CA HIS A 53 -6.44 4.34 -16.40
C HIS A 53 -7.33 5.43 -15.80
N GLY A 54 -6.95 5.92 -14.66
CA GLY A 54 -7.71 7.00 -14.01
C GLY A 54 -7.23 7.25 -12.59
N ALA A 55 -7.47 6.30 -11.69
CA ALA A 55 -7.00 6.37 -10.33
C ALA A 55 -5.60 5.72 -10.19
N ARG A 56 -5.42 4.93 -9.18
CA ARG A 56 -4.19 4.20 -8.87
C ARG A 56 -4.46 2.70 -8.86
N GLN A 57 -3.37 1.88 -8.80
CA GLN A 57 -3.44 0.43 -8.59
C GLN A 57 -4.21 -0.34 -9.68
N HIS A 58 -4.19 0.17 -10.91
CA HIS A 58 -4.83 -0.48 -12.05
C HIS A 58 -3.90 -1.41 -12.85
N ALA A 59 -2.60 -1.44 -12.51
CA ALA A 59 -1.64 -2.33 -13.16
C ALA A 59 -1.42 -3.60 -12.33
N SER A 60 -1.39 -4.75 -13.01
CA SER A 60 -1.22 -6.07 -12.43
C SER A 60 0.21 -6.34 -11.97
N PHE A 61 0.39 -6.74 -10.74
CA PHE A 61 1.69 -7.24 -10.24
C PHE A 61 2.10 -8.58 -10.88
N ALA A 62 1.18 -9.32 -11.48
CA ALA A 62 1.50 -10.51 -12.27
C ALA A 62 2.01 -10.18 -13.68
N SER A 63 2.03 -8.91 -14.11
CA SER A 63 2.49 -8.51 -15.44
C SER A 63 4.01 -8.36 -15.50
N PRO A 64 4.73 -9.17 -16.28
CA PRO A 64 6.19 -9.01 -16.44
C PRO A 64 6.57 -7.67 -17.06
N VAL A 65 5.77 -7.15 -17.99
CA VAL A 65 6.01 -5.85 -18.64
C VAL A 65 5.91 -4.72 -17.63
N TYR A 66 4.91 -4.76 -16.74
CA TYR A 66 4.76 -3.75 -15.72
C TYR A 66 5.93 -3.80 -14.72
N ARG A 67 6.28 -4.98 -14.21
CA ARG A 67 7.43 -5.16 -13.31
C ARG A 67 8.73 -4.64 -13.93
N GLU A 68 9.03 -5.05 -15.18
CA GLU A 68 10.25 -4.60 -15.86
C GLU A 68 10.36 -3.07 -15.93
N LEU A 69 9.29 -2.39 -16.32
CA LEU A 69 9.28 -0.92 -16.46
C LEU A 69 9.30 -0.20 -15.10
N ALA A 70 8.59 -0.73 -14.10
CA ALA A 70 8.65 -0.23 -12.73
C ALA A 70 10.06 -0.34 -12.17
N TYR A 71 10.69 -1.50 -12.28
CA TYR A 71 12.04 -1.72 -11.76
C TYR A 71 13.12 -0.88 -12.47
N LYS A 72 12.99 -0.66 -13.77
CA LYS A 72 13.87 0.28 -14.48
C LYS A 72 13.75 1.70 -13.94
N MET A 73 12.55 2.15 -13.61
CA MET A 73 12.33 3.47 -13.02
C MET A 73 12.92 3.55 -11.61
N ILE A 74 12.65 2.55 -10.78
CA ILE A 74 13.15 2.48 -9.40
C ILE A 74 14.68 2.43 -9.38
N GLU A 75 15.29 1.63 -10.27
CA GLU A 75 16.74 1.57 -10.37
C GLU A 75 17.35 2.94 -10.69
N LYS A 76 16.74 3.71 -11.60
CA LYS A 76 17.21 5.06 -11.93
C LYS A 76 17.07 6.03 -10.74
N LEU A 77 15.97 5.93 -10.00
CA LEU A 77 15.79 6.69 -8.77
C LEU A 77 16.85 6.32 -7.72
N ALA A 78 17.06 5.02 -7.49
CA ALA A 78 18.01 4.54 -6.50
C ALA A 78 19.47 4.87 -6.87
N GLN A 79 19.84 4.80 -8.17
CA GLN A 79 21.13 5.25 -8.67
C GLN A 79 21.37 6.74 -8.40
N HIS A 80 20.34 7.57 -8.51
CA HIS A 80 20.45 9.02 -8.35
C HIS A 80 20.44 9.45 -6.88
N TYR A 81 19.58 8.84 -6.04
CA TYR A 81 19.33 9.28 -4.66
C TYR A 81 19.87 8.34 -3.57
N GLY A 82 20.34 7.15 -3.91
CA GLY A 82 20.72 6.13 -2.94
C GLY A 82 21.90 6.50 -2.03
N ASN A 83 22.77 7.43 -2.46
CA ASN A 83 23.86 7.94 -1.66
C ASN A 83 23.65 9.38 -1.14
N ASP A 84 22.46 9.92 -1.33
CA ASP A 84 22.12 11.28 -0.87
C ASP A 84 21.75 11.26 0.62
N SER A 85 22.57 11.88 1.46
CA SER A 85 22.38 11.94 2.92
C SER A 85 21.14 12.73 3.37
N ARG A 86 20.49 13.46 2.47
CA ARG A 86 19.25 14.18 2.71
C ARG A 86 18.05 13.22 2.69
N ILE A 87 18.20 12.06 2.03
CA ILE A 87 17.20 10.99 1.97
C ILE A 87 17.47 10.03 3.13
N ILE A 88 16.50 9.88 4.03
CA ILE A 88 16.63 8.99 5.19
C ILE A 88 16.02 7.61 4.95
N GLY A 89 15.11 7.49 3.99
CA GLY A 89 14.44 6.25 3.71
C GLY A 89 13.57 6.29 2.45
N TRP A 90 12.95 5.15 2.16
CA TRP A 90 12.12 4.93 0.99
C TRP A 90 10.78 4.34 1.39
N GLN A 91 9.71 4.87 0.79
CA GLN A 91 8.40 4.23 0.78
C GLN A 91 8.19 3.56 -0.58
N LEU A 92 7.95 2.26 -0.57
CA LEU A 92 7.63 1.49 -1.76
C LEU A 92 6.14 1.60 -2.06
N ASP A 93 5.80 1.81 -3.33
CA ASP A 93 4.42 1.86 -3.80
C ASP A 93 3.55 2.85 -3.00
N ASN A 94 2.25 2.63 -2.96
CA ASN A 94 1.35 3.33 -2.05
C ASN A 94 0.15 2.44 -1.71
N GLU A 95 0.00 2.14 -0.44
CA GLU A 95 -1.09 1.32 0.09
C GLU A 95 -1.27 0.01 -0.70
N PRO A 96 -0.17 -0.77 -0.88
CA PRO A 96 -0.24 -1.97 -1.69
C PRO A 96 -1.23 -2.95 -1.08
N ALA A 97 -2.21 -3.35 -1.90
CA ALA A 97 -3.23 -4.33 -1.55
C ALA A 97 -3.00 -5.63 -2.31
N VAL A 98 -3.65 -6.69 -1.86
CA VAL A 98 -3.72 -7.92 -2.64
C VAL A 98 -4.54 -7.67 -3.91
N GLN A 99 -3.97 -8.05 -5.06
CA GLN A 99 -4.65 -7.91 -6.34
C GLN A 99 -5.31 -9.23 -6.74
N PHE A 100 -6.63 -9.29 -6.70
CA PHE A 100 -7.39 -10.38 -7.29
C PHE A 100 -7.60 -10.11 -8.78
N ASP A 101 -6.60 -10.51 -9.57
CA ASP A 101 -6.53 -10.23 -10.99
C ASP A 101 -6.91 -11.47 -11.83
N TYR A 102 -7.89 -11.30 -12.69
CA TYR A 102 -8.43 -12.35 -13.57
C TYR A 102 -7.99 -12.18 -15.03
N ASN A 103 -6.89 -11.46 -15.28
CA ASN A 103 -6.35 -11.40 -16.62
C ASN A 103 -5.61 -12.74 -16.99
N PRO A 104 -5.43 -13.05 -18.28
CA PRO A 104 -4.80 -14.30 -18.70
C PRO A 104 -3.37 -14.49 -18.18
N LYS A 105 -2.63 -13.42 -17.92
CA LYS A 105 -1.27 -13.49 -17.36
C LYS A 105 -1.28 -13.89 -15.89
N ALA A 106 -2.25 -13.39 -15.13
CA ALA A 106 -2.44 -13.80 -13.75
C ALA A 106 -2.86 -15.27 -13.64
N GLU A 107 -3.69 -15.77 -14.55
CA GLU A 107 -4.05 -17.20 -14.58
C GLU A 107 -2.83 -18.09 -14.87
N LEU A 108 -2.01 -17.71 -15.83
CA LEU A 108 -0.76 -18.45 -16.11
C LEU A 108 0.18 -18.44 -14.90
N ALA A 109 0.39 -17.27 -14.28
CA ALA A 109 1.22 -17.14 -13.10
C ALA A 109 0.67 -17.95 -11.91
N PHE A 110 -0.66 -18.04 -11.76
CA PHE A 110 -1.28 -18.89 -10.74
C PHE A 110 -1.01 -20.38 -11.00
N ARG A 111 -1.10 -20.84 -12.24
CA ARG A 111 -0.73 -22.22 -12.60
C ARG A 111 0.73 -22.53 -12.29
N ASP A 112 1.63 -21.59 -12.55
CA ASP A 112 3.05 -21.74 -12.23
C ASP A 112 3.27 -21.79 -10.72
N PHE A 113 2.61 -20.90 -9.95
CA PHE A 113 2.61 -20.97 -8.50
C PHE A 113 2.15 -22.32 -7.95
N LEU A 114 1.08 -22.90 -8.53
CA LEU A 114 0.61 -24.22 -8.14
C LEU A 114 1.58 -25.34 -8.51
N ARG A 115 2.23 -25.26 -9.67
CA ARG A 115 3.28 -26.23 -10.07
C ARG A 115 4.39 -26.25 -9.02
N GLU A 116 4.92 -25.10 -8.66
CA GLU A 116 5.97 -25.00 -7.64
C GLU A 116 5.48 -25.51 -6.29
N LYS A 117 4.32 -25.08 -5.84
CA LYS A 117 3.75 -25.46 -4.54
C LYS A 117 3.52 -26.96 -4.40
N TYR A 118 3.08 -27.62 -5.45
CA TYR A 118 2.80 -29.07 -5.49
C TYR A 118 3.89 -29.88 -6.18
N HIS A 119 5.11 -29.33 -6.32
CA HIS A 119 6.29 -30.02 -6.84
C HIS A 119 6.07 -30.67 -8.22
N HIS A 120 5.31 -30.01 -9.09
CA HIS A 120 4.90 -30.48 -10.41
C HIS A 120 4.08 -31.80 -10.40
N ASP A 121 3.53 -32.18 -9.25
CA ASP A 121 2.70 -33.37 -9.08
C ASP A 121 1.21 -32.99 -9.03
N ILE A 122 0.49 -33.21 -10.14
CA ILE A 122 -0.94 -32.93 -10.23
C ILE A 122 -1.77 -33.81 -9.28
N LYS A 123 -1.26 -35.03 -8.97
CA LYS A 123 -1.90 -35.91 -8.03
C LYS A 123 -1.86 -35.33 -6.61
N ALA A 124 -0.72 -34.76 -6.20
CA ALA A 124 -0.59 -34.09 -4.91
C ALA A 124 -1.55 -32.90 -4.79
N LEU A 125 -1.74 -32.12 -5.84
CA LEU A 125 -2.74 -31.06 -5.88
C LEU A 125 -4.16 -31.63 -5.72
N ASN A 126 -4.51 -32.64 -6.51
CA ASN A 126 -5.85 -33.26 -6.47
C ASN A 126 -6.16 -33.81 -5.08
N ASP A 127 -5.21 -34.50 -4.45
CA ASP A 127 -5.34 -35.05 -3.10
C ASP A 127 -5.52 -33.91 -2.08
N ALA A 128 -4.73 -32.83 -2.18
CA ALA A 128 -4.79 -31.67 -1.28
C ALA A 128 -6.10 -30.88 -1.42
N TRP A 129 -6.64 -30.76 -2.62
CA TRP A 129 -7.90 -30.05 -2.87
C TRP A 129 -9.13 -30.93 -2.70
N GLY A 130 -8.96 -32.27 -2.62
CA GLY A 130 -10.06 -33.22 -2.50
C GLY A 130 -10.94 -33.29 -3.76
N THR A 131 -10.33 -33.17 -4.93
CA THR A 131 -11.01 -33.00 -6.23
C THR A 131 -11.78 -34.25 -6.70
N ALA A 132 -11.59 -35.39 -6.06
CA ALA A 132 -12.39 -36.59 -6.34
C ALA A 132 -13.89 -36.37 -6.08
N PHE A 133 -14.23 -35.41 -5.21
CA PHE A 133 -15.60 -35.04 -4.94
C PHE A 133 -16.20 -34.28 -6.14
N TRP A 134 -17.36 -34.68 -6.61
CA TRP A 134 -18.06 -34.13 -7.79
C TRP A 134 -17.25 -34.09 -9.08
N SER A 135 -16.29 -35.02 -9.24
CA SER A 135 -15.50 -35.17 -10.46
C SER A 135 -14.70 -33.93 -10.85
N GLU A 136 -14.14 -33.23 -9.87
CA GLU A 136 -13.30 -32.03 -10.09
C GLU A 136 -11.83 -32.38 -10.38
N VAL A 137 -11.49 -33.66 -10.61
CA VAL A 137 -10.10 -34.14 -10.80
C VAL A 137 -9.47 -33.49 -12.03
N TYR A 138 -8.32 -32.86 -11.85
CA TYR A 138 -7.51 -32.31 -12.93
C TYR A 138 -6.50 -33.33 -13.45
N SER A 139 -6.35 -33.42 -14.78
CA SER A 139 -5.33 -34.25 -15.44
C SER A 139 -4.00 -33.49 -15.57
N SER A 140 -4.03 -32.16 -15.61
CA SER A 140 -2.86 -31.30 -15.69
C SER A 140 -3.11 -29.94 -15.03
N PHE A 141 -2.03 -29.23 -14.69
CA PHE A 141 -2.12 -27.86 -14.19
C PHE A 141 -2.72 -26.88 -15.22
N ASP A 142 -2.66 -27.21 -16.51
CA ASP A 142 -3.17 -26.35 -17.58
C ASP A 142 -4.71 -26.28 -17.62
N GLU A 143 -5.38 -27.26 -17.01
CA GLU A 143 -6.84 -27.28 -16.89
C GLU A 143 -7.36 -26.37 -15.76
N ILE A 144 -6.47 -25.95 -14.85
CA ILE A 144 -6.87 -25.15 -13.70
C ILE A 144 -7.16 -23.71 -14.15
N THR A 145 -8.32 -23.20 -13.75
CA THR A 145 -8.72 -21.80 -13.94
C THR A 145 -8.71 -21.06 -12.61
N LEU A 146 -8.75 -19.72 -12.67
CA LEU A 146 -8.95 -18.91 -11.46
C LEU A 146 -10.33 -19.16 -10.86
N PRO A 147 -10.48 -19.23 -9.53
CA PRO A 147 -11.77 -19.43 -8.89
C PRO A 147 -12.69 -18.22 -9.14
N LYS A 148 -13.94 -18.47 -9.52
CA LYS A 148 -14.91 -17.43 -9.85
C LYS A 148 -16.24 -17.70 -9.13
N THR A 149 -16.90 -16.64 -8.67
CA THR A 149 -18.21 -16.71 -8.00
C THR A 149 -19.32 -17.26 -8.92
N ALA A 150 -19.10 -17.23 -10.24
CA ALA A 150 -20.00 -17.87 -11.20
C ALA A 150 -20.01 -19.41 -11.11
N GLN A 151 -19.03 -20.03 -10.46
CA GLN A 151 -19.02 -21.45 -10.14
C GLN A 151 -20.04 -21.70 -9.02
N MET A 152 -20.91 -22.69 -9.16
CA MET A 152 -22.00 -22.95 -8.21
C MET A 152 -21.45 -23.25 -6.79
N PHE A 153 -20.40 -24.04 -6.69
CA PHE A 153 -19.69 -24.34 -5.45
C PHE A 153 -18.20 -24.31 -5.73
N MET A 154 -17.51 -23.31 -5.20
CA MET A 154 -16.06 -23.20 -5.38
C MET A 154 -15.32 -24.10 -4.39
N ASN A 155 -14.25 -24.73 -4.85
CA ASN A 155 -13.35 -25.47 -4.00
C ASN A 155 -12.62 -24.54 -3.03
N HIS A 156 -12.79 -24.74 -1.72
CA HIS A 156 -12.21 -23.87 -0.69
C HIS A 156 -10.67 -23.87 -0.68
N HIS A 157 -10.04 -24.99 -1.04
CA HIS A 157 -8.57 -25.08 -1.14
C HIS A 157 -8.06 -24.33 -2.36
N GLN A 158 -8.77 -24.37 -3.49
CA GLN A 158 -8.46 -23.55 -4.67
C GLN A 158 -8.56 -22.05 -4.33
N ILE A 159 -9.62 -21.61 -3.65
CA ILE A 159 -9.78 -20.22 -3.21
C ILE A 159 -8.62 -19.81 -2.30
N LEU A 160 -8.26 -20.66 -1.33
CA LEU A 160 -7.17 -20.37 -0.39
C LEU A 160 -5.82 -20.27 -1.13
N ASP A 161 -5.56 -21.14 -2.08
CA ASP A 161 -4.32 -21.09 -2.87
C ASP A 161 -4.29 -19.88 -3.79
N TYR A 162 -5.42 -19.47 -4.36
CA TYR A 162 -5.49 -18.24 -5.13
C TYR A 162 -5.25 -16.99 -4.26
N ARG A 163 -5.79 -16.95 -3.05
CA ARG A 163 -5.52 -15.85 -2.09
C ARG A 163 -4.04 -15.79 -1.71
N ARG A 164 -3.40 -16.95 -1.45
CA ARG A 164 -1.96 -17.05 -1.19
C ARG A 164 -1.13 -16.58 -2.37
N PHE A 165 -1.50 -17.02 -3.58
CA PHE A 165 -0.86 -16.53 -4.81
C PHE A 165 -0.99 -15.02 -4.96
N ALA A 166 -2.19 -14.47 -4.83
CA ALA A 166 -2.43 -13.04 -4.96
C ALA A 166 -1.62 -12.23 -3.91
N ALA A 167 -1.55 -12.71 -2.67
CA ALA A 167 -0.71 -12.10 -1.63
C ALA A 167 0.80 -12.21 -1.97
N SER A 168 1.25 -13.35 -2.50
CA SER A 168 2.66 -13.51 -2.90
C SER A 168 3.06 -12.55 -4.01
N GLN A 169 2.18 -12.29 -5.00
CA GLN A 169 2.47 -11.34 -6.07
C GLN A 169 2.73 -9.93 -5.54
N THR A 170 1.97 -9.50 -4.54
CA THR A 170 2.19 -8.21 -3.87
C THR A 170 3.51 -8.21 -3.10
N ASN A 171 3.77 -9.26 -2.32
CA ASN A 171 4.98 -9.39 -1.54
C ASN A 171 6.24 -9.45 -2.40
N ASP A 172 6.23 -10.22 -3.48
CA ASP A 172 7.33 -10.34 -4.41
C ASP A 172 7.63 -9.00 -5.08
N PHE A 173 6.59 -8.28 -5.51
CA PHE A 173 6.73 -6.96 -6.10
C PHE A 173 7.39 -5.95 -5.16
N LEU A 174 7.04 -5.98 -3.86
CA LEU A 174 7.66 -5.13 -2.84
C LEU A 174 9.08 -5.59 -2.50
N ASN A 175 9.31 -6.89 -2.33
CA ASN A 175 10.63 -7.43 -2.03
C ASN A 175 11.65 -7.10 -3.13
N GLU A 176 11.29 -7.29 -4.39
CA GLU A 176 12.15 -6.99 -5.53
C GLU A 176 12.49 -5.50 -5.62
N GLN A 177 11.51 -4.61 -5.39
CA GLN A 177 11.77 -3.17 -5.29
C GLN A 177 12.76 -2.83 -4.16
N CYS A 178 12.52 -3.41 -2.98
CA CYS A 178 13.38 -3.21 -1.82
C CYS A 178 14.82 -3.65 -2.10
N LEU A 179 15.00 -4.86 -2.58
CA LEU A 179 16.32 -5.42 -2.91
C LEU A 179 17.03 -4.58 -3.97
N LEU A 180 16.29 -4.07 -4.95
CA LEU A 180 16.83 -3.20 -5.99
C LEU A 180 17.32 -1.85 -5.42
N ILE A 181 16.53 -1.22 -4.54
CA ILE A 181 16.93 0.03 -3.87
C ILE A 181 18.16 -0.21 -2.99
N LYS A 182 18.18 -1.29 -2.22
CA LYS A 182 19.30 -1.63 -1.32
C LYS A 182 20.62 -1.91 -2.03
N LYS A 183 20.64 -2.11 -3.35
CA LYS A 183 21.89 -2.16 -4.13
C LYS A 183 22.62 -0.82 -4.08
N TYR A 184 21.91 0.29 -4.04
CA TYR A 184 22.42 1.65 -4.15
C TYR A 184 22.29 2.45 -2.85
N ALA A 185 21.28 2.19 -2.05
CA ALA A 185 20.90 2.92 -0.83
C ALA A 185 21.26 2.12 0.44
N LYS A 186 22.54 2.06 0.78
CA LYS A 186 23.02 1.23 1.91
C LYS A 186 22.67 1.76 3.29
N ASN A 187 22.51 3.07 3.42
CA ASN A 187 22.30 3.76 4.70
C ASN A 187 20.88 4.36 4.83
N GLN A 188 19.96 3.96 3.95
CA GLN A 188 18.60 4.45 3.91
C GLN A 188 17.67 3.26 4.14
N TRP A 189 16.73 3.40 5.08
CA TRP A 189 15.76 2.34 5.33
C TRP A 189 14.68 2.29 4.24
N VAL A 190 14.01 1.16 4.13
CA VAL A 190 12.95 0.92 3.15
C VAL A 190 11.71 0.35 3.84
N THR A 191 10.57 0.96 3.60
CA THR A 191 9.25 0.56 4.11
C THR A 191 8.17 0.70 3.05
N THR A 192 6.93 0.38 3.39
CA THR A 192 5.71 0.72 2.64
C THR A 192 4.60 1.08 3.61
N ASN A 193 3.51 1.69 3.11
CA ASN A 193 2.35 2.09 3.90
C ASN A 193 1.15 1.18 3.64
N TYR A 194 0.99 0.11 4.37
CA TYR A 194 -0.19 -0.76 4.22
C TYR A 194 -1.47 -0.08 4.73
N ILE A 195 -2.59 -0.23 4.01
CA ILE A 195 -3.90 -0.14 4.65
C ILE A 195 -4.08 -1.43 5.47
N PRO A 196 -4.31 -1.34 6.78
CA PRO A 196 -4.49 -2.53 7.60
C PRO A 196 -5.74 -3.33 7.19
N ASN A 197 -5.55 -4.25 6.27
CA ASN A 197 -6.49 -5.28 5.88
C ASN A 197 -5.90 -6.64 6.29
N TYR A 198 -6.32 -7.13 7.43
CA TYR A 198 -5.73 -8.29 8.09
C TYR A 198 -6.14 -9.63 7.46
N GLU A 199 -7.16 -9.62 6.61
CA GLU A 199 -7.71 -10.84 6.00
C GLU A 199 -6.99 -11.26 4.72
N GLU A 200 -6.23 -10.37 4.10
CA GLU A 200 -5.60 -10.61 2.79
C GLU A 200 -4.26 -11.33 2.87
N GLY A 201 -3.61 -11.36 4.03
CA GLY A 201 -2.41 -12.16 4.27
C GLY A 201 -1.11 -11.67 3.62
N HIS A 202 -1.07 -10.45 3.05
CA HIS A 202 0.14 -9.88 2.45
C HIS A 202 0.99 -9.09 3.45
N ILE A 203 0.38 -8.49 4.48
CA ILE A 203 1.10 -7.76 5.52
C ILE A 203 1.97 -8.75 6.31
N GLY A 204 3.24 -8.44 6.47
CA GLY A 204 4.23 -9.34 7.07
C GLY A 204 4.96 -10.25 6.07
N GLY A 205 4.47 -10.37 4.83
CA GLY A 205 5.05 -11.22 3.80
C GLY A 205 6.21 -10.60 3.01
N SER A 206 6.67 -9.40 3.37
CA SER A 206 7.77 -8.70 2.70
C SER A 206 9.00 -8.56 3.60
N PRO A 207 9.79 -9.64 3.83
CA PRO A 207 10.90 -9.64 4.79
C PRO A 207 12.10 -8.80 4.33
N ALA A 208 12.17 -8.38 3.08
CA ALA A 208 13.21 -7.49 2.59
C ALA A 208 13.09 -6.06 3.12
N LEU A 209 11.91 -5.62 3.52
CA LEU A 209 11.70 -4.31 4.15
C LEU A 209 12.44 -4.23 5.49
N ASP A 210 12.91 -3.04 5.84
CA ASP A 210 13.56 -2.83 7.15
C ASP A 210 12.52 -2.83 8.28
N PHE A 211 11.33 -2.33 8.01
CA PHE A 211 10.14 -2.42 8.85
C PHE A 211 8.89 -2.21 8.01
N GLN A 212 7.73 -2.53 8.58
CA GLN A 212 6.45 -2.31 7.92
C GLN A 212 5.68 -1.19 8.61
N SER A 213 5.10 -0.31 7.80
CA SER A 213 4.32 0.83 8.27
C SER A 213 2.89 0.74 7.76
N TYR A 214 2.02 1.56 8.33
CA TYR A 214 0.63 1.58 7.91
C TYR A 214 0.09 3.00 7.66
N THR A 215 -1.02 3.07 6.96
CA THR A 215 -1.86 4.26 6.78
C THR A 215 -3.07 4.17 7.70
N ARG A 216 -3.45 5.29 8.33
CA ARG A 216 -4.64 5.31 9.17
C ARG A 216 -5.46 6.58 9.02
N TYR A 217 -6.68 6.39 8.57
CA TYR A 217 -7.75 7.38 8.61
C TYR A 217 -8.79 6.94 9.63
N MET A 218 -9.14 7.82 10.54
CA MET A 218 -9.97 7.49 11.70
C MET A 218 -11.42 7.90 11.52
N VAL A 219 -11.66 8.94 10.73
CA VAL A 219 -12.96 9.61 10.61
C VAL A 219 -13.33 9.75 9.13
N TYR A 220 -14.10 8.80 8.62
CA TYR A 220 -14.65 8.77 7.26
C TYR A 220 -15.81 7.77 7.18
N GLY A 221 -16.84 8.09 6.38
CA GLY A 221 -17.98 7.18 6.16
C GLY A 221 -18.82 6.92 7.40
N ASP A 222 -19.55 5.84 7.35
CA ASP A 222 -20.35 5.32 8.45
C ASP A 222 -19.39 4.72 9.48
N ASN A 223 -18.73 5.58 10.19
CA ASN A 223 -17.86 5.12 11.23
C ASN A 223 -18.65 4.30 12.23
N GLU A 224 -18.29 3.06 12.37
CA GLU A 224 -18.59 2.17 13.48
C GLU A 224 -18.08 2.79 14.80
N GLY A 225 -18.36 4.07 14.95
CA GLY A 225 -17.91 4.84 16.08
C GLY A 225 -18.69 4.44 17.31
N ILE A 226 -17.98 4.25 18.39
CA ILE A 226 -18.57 3.99 19.69
C ILE A 226 -19.36 5.24 20.12
N GLY A 227 -20.69 5.17 20.00
CA GLY A 227 -21.63 6.19 20.45
C GLY A 227 -21.71 7.45 19.56
N ARG A 228 -22.46 8.44 20.00
CA ARG A 228 -22.79 9.66 19.24
C ARG A 228 -21.58 10.54 18.81
N ARG A 229 -20.42 10.39 19.45
CA ARG A 229 -19.20 11.13 19.12
C ARG A 229 -18.25 10.37 18.23
N GLY A 230 -18.46 9.06 18.06
CA GLY A 230 -17.55 8.18 17.34
C GLY A 230 -17.30 8.59 15.90
N TYR A 231 -18.30 9.11 15.21
CA TYR A 231 -18.14 9.55 13.81
C TYR A 231 -17.19 10.76 13.64
N ARG A 232 -16.80 11.44 14.74
CA ARG A 232 -15.85 12.58 14.73
C ARG A 232 -14.57 12.33 15.54
N VAL A 233 -14.44 11.17 16.19
CA VAL A 233 -13.26 10.75 16.94
C VAL A 233 -12.68 9.47 16.37
N GLY A 234 -13.51 8.65 15.75
CA GLY A 234 -13.16 7.32 15.26
C GLY A 234 -13.14 6.25 16.36
N ASN A 235 -12.95 5.01 15.95
CA ASN A 235 -12.83 3.89 16.88
C ASN A 235 -11.37 3.75 17.36
N PRO A 236 -11.05 3.93 18.64
CA PRO A 236 -9.68 3.86 19.16
C PRO A 236 -9.05 2.47 18.99
N LEU A 237 -9.85 1.41 18.91
CA LEU A 237 -9.34 0.07 18.67
C LEU A 237 -8.64 -0.07 17.31
N ARG A 238 -8.99 0.75 16.32
CA ARG A 238 -8.34 0.72 15.01
C ARG A 238 -6.85 1.07 15.07
N ILE A 239 -6.46 2.05 15.88
CA ILE A 239 -5.04 2.41 16.09
C ILE A 239 -4.39 1.39 17.02
N ALA A 240 -5.01 1.07 18.16
CA ALA A 240 -4.44 0.13 19.13
C ALA A 240 -4.15 -1.23 18.50
N PHE A 241 -5.11 -1.79 17.76
CA PHE A 241 -4.92 -3.06 17.08
C PHE A 241 -3.84 -2.98 15.99
N ALA A 242 -3.80 -1.92 15.19
CA ALA A 242 -2.75 -1.74 14.19
C ALA A 242 -1.36 -1.68 14.85
N ASN A 243 -1.19 -0.91 15.91
CA ASN A 243 0.06 -0.84 16.67
C ASN A 243 0.53 -2.23 17.11
N ASP A 244 -0.37 -3.00 17.73
CA ASP A 244 -0.07 -4.35 18.24
C ASP A 244 0.16 -5.36 17.13
N PHE A 245 -0.44 -5.17 15.96
CA PHE A 245 -0.25 -6.04 14.81
C PHE A 245 1.09 -5.75 14.09
N PHE A 246 1.45 -4.48 13.87
CA PHE A 246 2.66 -4.13 13.11
C PHE A 246 3.93 -4.25 13.92
N ARG A 247 3.91 -3.91 15.21
CA ARG A 247 5.11 -3.94 16.09
C ARG A 247 5.84 -5.28 16.09
N PRO A 248 5.20 -6.45 16.22
CA PRO A 248 5.91 -7.73 16.29
C PRO A 248 6.46 -8.23 14.95
N ILE A 249 6.10 -7.65 13.82
CA ILE A 249 6.54 -8.14 12.51
C ILE A 249 8.06 -7.97 12.37
N GLN A 250 8.59 -6.77 12.64
CA GLN A 250 10.03 -6.46 12.54
C GLN A 250 10.55 -5.63 13.72
N GLY A 251 9.82 -5.62 14.84
CA GLY A 251 10.23 -4.97 16.08
C GLY A 251 9.96 -3.46 16.15
N THR A 252 9.72 -2.83 15.02
CA THR A 252 9.38 -1.40 14.92
C THR A 252 8.34 -1.15 13.83
N TYR A 253 7.71 0.02 13.86
CA TYR A 253 6.78 0.47 12.83
C TYR A 253 6.61 1.98 12.84
N GLY A 254 6.08 2.53 11.75
CA GLY A 254 5.66 3.92 11.65
C GLY A 254 4.26 4.05 11.06
N VAL A 255 3.70 5.24 11.12
CA VAL A 255 2.48 5.61 10.41
C VAL A 255 2.87 6.53 9.27
N MET A 256 2.79 6.03 8.04
CA MET A 256 3.18 6.79 6.84
C MET A 256 2.11 7.78 6.37
N GLU A 257 0.85 7.54 6.75
CA GLU A 257 -0.23 8.50 6.54
C GLU A 257 -1.16 8.51 7.74
N LEU A 258 -1.21 9.64 8.45
CA LEU A 258 -2.21 9.89 9.48
C LEU A 258 -3.10 11.05 9.06
N GLN A 259 -4.39 10.93 9.33
CA GLN A 259 -5.41 11.93 9.01
C GLN A 259 -5.20 13.24 9.77
N PRO A 260 -5.01 14.40 9.08
CA PRO A 260 -4.85 15.69 9.77
C PRO A 260 -6.15 16.43 10.01
N GLY A 261 -7.24 16.02 9.35
CA GLY A 261 -8.50 16.74 9.38
C GLY A 261 -9.56 16.03 8.55
N GLN A 262 -10.47 16.79 7.97
CA GLN A 262 -11.50 16.26 7.09
C GLN A 262 -10.89 15.63 5.84
N VAL A 263 -11.38 14.45 5.46
CA VAL A 263 -11.10 13.82 4.15
C VAL A 263 -12.22 14.16 3.15
N ASN A 264 -12.12 13.71 1.89
CA ASN A 264 -13.15 13.96 0.88
C ASN A 264 -13.61 12.70 0.13
N TRP A 265 -13.07 11.56 0.44
CA TRP A 265 -13.31 10.30 -0.26
C TRP A 265 -14.19 9.31 0.52
N GLY A 266 -14.55 9.63 1.75
CA GLY A 266 -15.51 8.84 2.52
C GLY A 266 -16.96 9.13 2.13
N SER A 267 -17.89 8.27 2.52
CA SER A 267 -19.34 8.49 2.34
C SER A 267 -19.85 9.68 3.15
N ILE A 268 -19.28 9.92 4.35
CA ILE A 268 -19.49 11.09 5.19
C ILE A 268 -18.11 11.59 5.64
N ASN A 269 -17.83 12.87 5.45
CA ASN A 269 -16.52 13.43 5.72
C ASN A 269 -16.58 14.51 6.81
N PRO A 270 -16.77 14.16 8.08
CA PRO A 270 -16.86 15.13 9.15
C PRO A 270 -15.49 15.67 9.54
N GLN A 271 -15.47 16.91 10.01
CA GLN A 271 -14.30 17.47 10.70
C GLN A 271 -14.09 16.73 12.03
N PRO A 272 -12.89 16.22 12.34
CA PRO A 272 -12.58 15.65 13.66
C PRO A 272 -12.92 16.61 14.80
N LEU A 273 -13.30 16.08 15.96
CA LEU A 273 -13.46 16.90 17.16
C LEU A 273 -12.12 17.50 17.59
N PRO A 274 -12.11 18.71 18.19
CA PRO A 274 -10.91 19.26 18.81
C PRO A 274 -10.27 18.26 19.78
N GLY A 275 -8.97 18.05 19.66
CA GLY A 275 -8.20 17.07 20.44
C GLY A 275 -8.13 15.67 19.82
N ALA A 276 -8.97 15.33 18.83
CA ALA A 276 -8.99 13.99 18.24
C ALA A 276 -7.70 13.67 17.47
N VAL A 277 -7.21 14.60 16.66
CA VAL A 277 -5.97 14.39 15.88
C VAL A 277 -4.77 14.20 16.81
N ARG A 278 -4.66 15.02 17.84
CA ARG A 278 -3.62 14.88 18.87
C ARG A 278 -3.73 13.55 19.63
N LEU A 279 -4.94 13.10 19.95
CA LEU A 279 -5.18 11.82 20.59
C LEU A 279 -4.68 10.67 19.69
N TRP A 280 -4.94 10.72 18.40
CA TRP A 280 -4.48 9.68 17.46
C TRP A 280 -2.95 9.61 17.40
N MET A 281 -2.28 10.78 17.32
CA MET A 281 -0.82 10.82 17.33
C MET A 281 -0.24 10.19 18.61
N TRP A 282 -0.75 10.59 19.77
CA TRP A 282 -0.31 10.00 21.04
C TRP A 282 -0.62 8.52 21.15
N SER A 283 -1.72 8.05 20.57
CA SER A 283 -2.04 6.62 20.53
C SER A 283 -1.02 5.81 19.72
N VAL A 284 -0.48 6.38 18.64
CA VAL A 284 0.60 5.76 17.87
C VAL A 284 1.88 5.67 18.69
N PHE A 285 2.33 6.78 19.27
CA PHE A 285 3.56 6.79 20.09
C PHE A 285 3.45 5.96 21.36
N ALA A 286 2.31 6.00 22.04
CA ALA A 286 2.06 5.15 23.21
C ALA A 286 2.06 3.65 22.86
N GLY A 287 1.71 3.30 21.63
CA GLY A 287 1.82 1.94 21.09
C GLY A 287 3.22 1.54 20.63
N GLY A 288 4.21 2.44 20.73
CA GLY A 288 5.61 2.19 20.34
C GLY A 288 5.92 2.48 18.87
N GLY A 289 5.12 3.32 18.18
CA GLY A 289 5.43 3.78 16.84
C GLY A 289 6.57 4.81 16.86
N ASP A 290 7.52 4.68 15.94
CA ASP A 290 8.73 5.53 15.91
C ASP A 290 8.47 6.88 15.26
N PHE A 291 7.55 6.96 14.30
CA PHE A 291 7.26 8.20 13.58
C PHE A 291 5.84 8.23 13.03
N ILE A 292 5.42 9.44 12.70
CA ILE A 292 4.14 9.72 12.03
C ILE A 292 4.40 10.67 10.88
N CYS A 293 4.00 10.29 9.67
CA CYS A 293 3.81 11.18 8.53
C CYS A 293 2.33 11.51 8.39
N THR A 294 2.05 12.67 7.87
CA THR A 294 0.68 13.16 7.70
C THR A 294 0.34 13.33 6.24
N TYR A 295 -0.75 12.80 5.83
CA TYR A 295 -1.29 13.09 4.53
C TYR A 295 -2.45 14.08 4.67
N ARG A 296 -2.29 15.41 4.36
CA ARG A 296 -1.08 15.94 3.71
C ARG A 296 -0.71 17.30 4.35
N TYR A 297 0.42 17.88 3.94
CA TYR A 297 0.86 19.16 4.47
C TYR A 297 -0.08 20.31 4.04
N ARG A 298 -0.28 20.52 2.74
CA ARG A 298 -1.13 21.57 2.19
C ARG A 298 -2.38 20.98 1.54
N GLN A 299 -3.55 21.54 1.83
CA GLN A 299 -4.79 21.21 1.13
C GLN A 299 -4.63 21.50 -0.38
N PRO A 300 -4.98 20.57 -1.28
CA PRO A 300 -4.82 20.78 -2.71
C PRO A 300 -5.77 21.86 -3.23
N LEU A 301 -5.33 22.57 -4.29
CA LEU A 301 -6.15 23.57 -4.95
C LEU A 301 -7.14 22.94 -5.94
N TYR A 302 -6.82 21.74 -6.43
CA TYR A 302 -7.59 21.02 -7.45
C TYR A 302 -7.24 19.53 -7.43
N GLY A 303 -7.91 18.73 -8.26
CA GLY A 303 -7.70 17.30 -8.39
C GLY A 303 -8.68 16.49 -7.56
N THR A 304 -8.54 15.17 -7.61
CA THR A 304 -9.47 14.22 -6.98
C THR A 304 -9.62 14.42 -5.47
N GLU A 305 -8.56 14.88 -4.81
CA GLU A 305 -8.54 15.11 -3.35
C GLU A 305 -8.58 16.59 -2.97
N GLN A 306 -9.20 17.42 -3.78
CA GLN A 306 -9.29 18.88 -3.60
C GLN A 306 -9.80 19.30 -2.21
N TYR A 307 -10.70 18.52 -1.63
CA TYR A 307 -11.30 18.83 -0.33
C TYR A 307 -10.67 18.05 0.84
N HIS A 308 -9.55 17.34 0.57
CA HIS A 308 -8.80 16.69 1.62
C HIS A 308 -7.97 17.72 2.40
N TYR A 309 -8.26 17.90 3.69
CA TYR A 309 -7.54 18.85 4.52
C TYR A 309 -6.07 18.49 4.67
N GLY A 310 -5.24 19.54 4.78
CA GLY A 310 -3.84 19.46 5.15
C GLY A 310 -3.57 20.03 6.55
N ILE A 311 -2.31 20.07 6.91
CA ILE A 311 -1.79 20.83 8.06
C ILE A 311 -2.06 22.32 7.83
N VAL A 312 -1.89 22.79 6.60
CA VAL A 312 -2.25 24.14 6.18
C VAL A 312 -3.32 24.12 5.09
N GLY A 313 -4.08 25.19 5.00
CA GLY A 313 -5.15 25.38 4.02
C GLY A 313 -4.65 25.59 2.59
N THR A 314 -5.59 25.88 1.69
CA THR A 314 -5.32 26.09 0.26
C THR A 314 -4.38 27.27 -0.02
N ASP A 315 -4.36 28.29 0.85
CA ASP A 315 -3.42 29.42 0.76
C ASP A 315 -1.96 29.03 1.08
N GLY A 316 -1.74 27.83 1.65
CA GLY A 316 -0.43 27.30 2.01
C GLY A 316 0.18 27.88 3.29
N THR A 317 -0.55 28.72 4.01
CA THR A 317 -0.07 29.45 5.20
C THR A 317 -1.00 29.34 6.40
N THR A 318 -2.31 29.37 6.20
CA THR A 318 -3.28 29.27 7.29
C THR A 318 -3.28 27.86 7.89
N VAL A 319 -2.84 27.75 9.15
CA VAL A 319 -2.83 26.48 9.87
C VAL A 319 -4.27 26.04 10.16
N THR A 320 -4.61 24.83 9.74
CA THR A 320 -5.95 24.24 9.95
C THR A 320 -6.19 23.85 11.42
N PRO A 321 -7.44 23.59 11.85
CA PRO A 321 -7.72 23.09 13.19
C PRO A 321 -6.92 21.83 13.55
N GLY A 322 -6.83 20.84 12.63
CA GLY A 322 -5.99 19.66 12.83
C GLY A 322 -4.50 19.98 12.84
N GLY A 323 -4.04 20.88 11.97
CA GLY A 323 -2.66 21.32 11.94
C GLY A 323 -2.18 21.91 13.26
N ARG A 324 -3.02 22.69 13.95
CA ARG A 324 -2.72 23.21 15.30
C ARG A 324 -2.54 22.12 16.37
N GLU A 325 -3.04 20.93 16.13
CA GLU A 325 -2.88 19.79 17.05
C GLU A 325 -1.54 19.06 16.87
N TYR A 326 -0.89 19.25 15.73
CA TYR A 326 0.46 18.70 15.48
C TYR A 326 1.55 19.45 16.24
N GLU A 327 1.43 20.75 16.37
CA GLU A 327 2.43 21.61 17.00
C GLU A 327 2.84 21.14 18.41
N PRO A 328 1.94 20.96 19.39
CA PRO A 328 2.32 20.53 20.73
C PRO A 328 2.93 19.12 20.78
N VAL A 329 2.57 18.23 19.83
CA VAL A 329 3.14 16.88 19.78
C VAL A 329 4.57 16.92 19.23
N SER A 330 4.84 17.71 18.19
CA SER A 330 6.18 17.85 17.63
C SER A 330 7.18 18.41 18.65
N TYR A 331 6.80 19.40 19.43
CA TYR A 331 7.65 19.98 20.48
C TYR A 331 7.99 19.02 21.64
N THR A 332 7.10 18.10 21.97
CA THR A 332 7.33 17.14 23.06
C THR A 332 8.12 15.91 22.63
N HIS A 333 8.20 15.62 21.35
CA HIS A 333 8.86 14.41 20.84
C HIS A 333 10.29 14.66 20.36
N LEU A 334 10.67 15.90 20.13
CA LEU A 334 12.02 16.32 19.71
C LEU A 334 12.97 16.63 20.88
N ARG A 335 12.54 16.35 22.11
CA ARG A 335 13.36 16.44 23.32
C ARG A 335 13.56 15.05 23.92
#